data_716203b661cca3a445bb353315e3574f
#
_entry.id   716203b661cca3a445bb353315e3574f
#
_cell.length_a   1.000
_cell.length_b   1.000
_cell.length_c   1.000
_cell.angle_alpha   90.00
_cell.angle_beta   90.00
_cell.angle_gamma   90.00
#
_symmetry.space_group_name_H-M   'P 1'
#
loop_
_entity.id
_entity.type
_entity.pdbx_description
1 polymer ?
#
loop_
_entity_poly.entity_id
_entity_poly.type
_entity_poly.pdbx_seq_one_letter_code
_entity_poly.pdbx_strand_id
1 'polypeptide(L)'
;MNQKEQIKVFLDLYDVSRETMEKLSIYEKLIIEGQKKCSLIGKSTLGNIWLRHFADSAKLLKIVKDVHLNSGGKALNLLDVGSGAGFPGVVLSIMADAEKIPINIVLVDSNRKKSLFLESIKKELGVSYTVVNKRSENINQKFDIITARAVTSLKSFLNLNYNLIRKESILVLFKGRKWKEEVNESKKKVEF
;
A
#
# COMPACT_ATOMS: atom_id res chain seq x y z
N MET A 1 15.81 -18.46 -0.87
CA MET A 1 16.47 -17.38 -0.11
C MET A 1 15.92 -17.38 1.30
N ASN A 2 16.76 -17.43 2.32
CA ASN A 2 16.31 -17.39 3.71
C ASN A 2 15.97 -15.92 4.13
N GLN A 3 15.37 -15.76 5.32
CA GLN A 3 14.94 -14.43 5.80
C GLN A 3 16.11 -13.43 5.93
N LYS A 4 17.27 -13.86 6.44
CA LYS A 4 18.44 -12.98 6.60
C LYS A 4 18.95 -12.45 5.25
N GLU A 5 18.96 -13.29 4.22
CA GLU A 5 19.33 -12.90 2.87
C GLU A 5 18.34 -11.91 2.28
N GLN A 6 17.04 -12.09 2.52
CA GLN A 6 16.01 -11.13 2.06
C GLN A 6 16.17 -9.77 2.73
N ILE A 7 16.40 -9.75 4.04
CA ILE A 7 16.65 -8.51 4.80
C ILE A 7 17.90 -7.80 4.26
N LYS A 8 18.97 -8.55 3.99
CA LYS A 8 20.18 -7.98 3.40
C LYS A 8 19.89 -7.31 2.05
N VAL A 9 19.18 -8.00 1.15
CA VAL A 9 18.79 -7.44 -0.15
C VAL A 9 17.91 -6.20 0.04
N PHE A 10 17.00 -6.19 1.02
CA PHE A 10 16.18 -5.02 1.32
C PHE A 10 17.04 -3.83 1.74
N LEU A 11 18.02 -4.05 2.62
CA LEU A 11 18.96 -3.01 3.09
C LEU A 11 19.90 -2.51 1.97
N ASP A 12 20.28 -3.38 1.04
CA ASP A 12 21.07 -2.98 -0.14
C ASP A 12 20.26 -2.06 -1.09
N LEU A 13 18.93 -2.17 -1.07
CA LEU A 13 18.02 -1.38 -1.91
C LEU A 13 17.55 -0.07 -1.24
N TYR A 14 17.43 -0.06 0.08
CA TYR A 14 16.85 1.04 0.83
C TYR A 14 17.70 1.38 2.05
N ASP A 15 18.18 2.62 2.08
CA ASP A 15 18.83 3.18 3.26
C ASP A 15 17.74 3.54 4.29
N VAL A 16 17.59 2.71 5.32
CA VAL A 16 16.55 2.87 6.35
C VAL A 16 17.18 2.89 7.73
N SER A 17 16.60 3.69 8.62
CA SER A 17 17.05 3.78 10.01
C SER A 17 16.84 2.45 10.77
N ARG A 18 17.57 2.29 11.88
CA ARG A 18 17.37 1.16 12.79
C ARG A 18 15.93 1.07 13.29
N GLU A 19 15.30 2.19 13.61
CA GLU A 19 13.92 2.24 14.06
C GLU A 19 12.94 1.74 12.97
N THR A 20 13.14 2.16 11.71
CA THR A 20 12.38 1.65 10.56
C THR A 20 12.49 0.14 10.43
N MET A 21 13.72 -0.39 10.57
CA MET A 21 13.96 -1.84 10.52
C MET A 21 13.29 -2.60 11.66
N GLU A 22 13.29 -2.03 12.86
CA GLU A 22 12.60 -2.60 14.03
C GLU A 22 11.08 -2.66 13.78
N LYS A 23 10.47 -1.58 13.31
CA LYS A 23 9.03 -1.53 12.95
C LYS A 23 8.68 -2.54 11.86
N LEU A 24 9.49 -2.66 10.80
CA LEU A 24 9.26 -3.64 9.72
C LEU A 24 9.40 -5.08 10.25
N SER A 25 10.36 -5.36 11.13
CA SER A 25 10.56 -6.68 11.73
C SER A 25 9.41 -7.08 12.67
N ILE A 26 8.88 -6.12 13.44
CA ILE A 26 7.66 -6.33 14.24
C ILE A 26 6.48 -6.60 13.31
N TYR A 27 6.32 -5.81 12.25
CA TYR A 27 5.24 -5.98 11.29
C TYR A 27 5.26 -7.36 10.61
N GLU A 28 6.42 -7.86 10.21
CA GLU A 28 6.56 -9.22 9.68
C GLU A 28 6.03 -10.27 10.67
N LYS A 29 6.43 -10.21 11.95
CA LYS A 29 5.93 -11.12 12.99
C LYS A 29 4.42 -11.08 13.13
N LEU A 30 3.86 -9.86 13.16
CA LEU A 30 2.40 -9.66 13.25
C LEU A 30 1.65 -10.23 12.05
N ILE A 31 2.20 -10.12 10.82
CA ILE A 31 1.63 -10.75 9.63
C ILE A 31 1.64 -12.28 9.76
N ILE A 32 2.76 -12.87 10.17
CA ILE A 32 2.90 -14.33 10.33
C ILE A 32 1.91 -14.85 11.38
N GLU A 33 1.74 -14.15 12.49
CA GLU A 33 0.78 -14.49 13.53
C GLU A 33 -0.66 -14.28 13.08
N GLY A 34 -0.94 -13.15 12.45
CA GLY A 34 -2.27 -12.79 11.92
C GLY A 34 -2.73 -13.74 10.83
N GLN A 35 -1.80 -14.25 10.00
CA GLN A 35 -2.09 -15.22 8.94
C GLN A 35 -2.73 -16.51 9.47
N LYS A 36 -2.46 -16.90 10.74
CA LYS A 36 -3.09 -18.05 11.38
C LYS A 36 -4.59 -17.84 11.65
N LYS A 37 -5.01 -16.58 11.82
CA LYS A 37 -6.39 -16.21 12.15
C LYS A 37 -7.20 -15.76 10.93
N CYS A 38 -6.53 -15.18 9.95
CA CYS A 38 -7.15 -14.59 8.77
C CYS A 38 -6.17 -14.67 7.60
N SER A 39 -6.63 -15.04 6.40
CA SER A 39 -5.79 -15.04 5.20
C SER A 39 -5.42 -13.60 4.82
N LEU A 40 -4.23 -13.16 5.23
CA LEU A 40 -3.72 -11.82 5.02
C LEU A 40 -2.98 -11.69 3.68
N ILE A 41 -2.08 -12.64 3.40
CA ILE A 41 -1.27 -12.71 2.18
C ILE A 41 -1.35 -14.10 1.56
N GLY A 42 -0.92 -14.21 0.30
CA GLY A 42 -0.84 -15.50 -0.38
C GLY A 42 0.15 -16.45 0.31
N LYS A 43 -0.23 -17.71 0.50
CA LYS A 43 0.63 -18.72 1.15
C LYS A 43 2.00 -18.84 0.49
N SER A 44 2.08 -18.72 -0.83
CA SER A 44 3.32 -18.77 -1.60
C SER A 44 4.26 -17.59 -1.36
N THR A 45 3.78 -16.48 -0.79
CA THR A 45 4.56 -15.28 -0.51
C THR A 45 4.92 -15.12 0.96
N LEU A 46 4.38 -15.98 1.85
CA LEU A 46 4.62 -15.92 3.29
C LEU A 46 6.10 -16.09 3.65
N GLY A 47 6.81 -16.96 2.94
CA GLY A 47 8.25 -17.15 3.11
C GLY A 47 9.12 -16.08 2.42
N ASN A 48 8.50 -15.03 1.84
CA ASN A 48 9.22 -14.02 1.07
C ASN A 48 8.64 -12.60 1.26
N ILE A 49 8.31 -12.27 2.52
CA ILE A 49 7.62 -11.02 2.90
C ILE A 49 8.48 -9.81 2.56
N TRP A 50 9.78 -9.86 2.87
CA TRP A 50 10.70 -8.73 2.70
C TRP A 50 10.83 -8.27 1.25
N LEU A 51 10.88 -9.19 0.29
CA LEU A 51 11.04 -8.84 -1.11
C LEU A 51 9.72 -8.65 -1.83
N ARG A 52 8.76 -9.58 -1.59
CA ARG A 52 7.48 -9.56 -2.33
C ARG A 52 6.46 -8.57 -1.75
N HIS A 53 6.68 -8.09 -0.53
CA HIS A 53 5.76 -7.17 0.09
C HIS A 53 6.44 -5.88 0.55
N PHE A 54 7.48 -5.94 1.39
CA PHE A 54 8.12 -4.72 1.89
C PHE A 54 8.88 -3.99 0.78
N ALA A 55 9.77 -4.65 0.04
CA ALA A 55 10.52 -4.00 -1.03
C ALA A 55 9.60 -3.50 -2.16
N ASP A 56 8.58 -4.28 -2.55
CA ASP A 56 7.61 -3.85 -3.56
C ASP A 56 6.81 -2.62 -3.10
N SER A 57 6.48 -2.52 -1.80
CA SER A 57 5.80 -1.35 -1.22
C SER A 57 6.73 -0.14 -1.10
N ALA A 58 7.97 -0.35 -0.65
CA ALA A 58 8.97 0.70 -0.46
C ALA A 58 9.31 1.46 -1.75
N LYS A 59 9.22 0.80 -2.90
CA LYS A 59 9.40 1.46 -4.22
C LYS A 59 8.49 2.68 -4.42
N LEU A 60 7.31 2.67 -3.80
CA LEU A 60 6.35 3.76 -3.94
C LEU A 60 6.77 5.01 -3.17
N LEU A 61 7.69 4.89 -2.20
CA LEU A 61 8.16 6.04 -1.44
C LEU A 61 8.75 7.12 -2.34
N LYS A 62 9.44 6.73 -3.42
CA LYS A 62 9.94 7.67 -4.43
C LYS A 62 8.80 8.45 -5.07
N ILE A 63 7.72 7.77 -5.47
CA ILE A 63 6.54 8.41 -6.06
C ILE A 63 5.92 9.40 -5.06
N VAL A 64 5.79 8.98 -3.80
CA VAL A 64 5.28 9.86 -2.72
C VAL A 64 6.13 11.12 -2.57
N LYS A 65 7.47 10.97 -2.57
CA LYS A 65 8.41 12.10 -2.52
C LYS A 65 8.24 13.05 -3.71
N ASP A 66 8.21 12.49 -4.92
CA ASP A 66 8.08 13.28 -6.15
C ASP A 66 6.77 14.06 -6.16
N VAL A 67 5.64 13.44 -5.78
CA VAL A 67 4.34 14.10 -5.68
C VAL A 67 4.35 15.19 -4.59
N HIS A 68 4.95 14.92 -3.43
CA HIS A 68 5.07 15.89 -2.35
C HIS A 68 5.85 17.14 -2.79
N LEU A 69 7.01 16.95 -3.41
CA LEU A 69 7.82 18.04 -3.93
C LEU A 69 7.09 18.85 -5.01
N ASN A 70 6.46 18.17 -5.97
CA ASN A 70 5.71 18.81 -7.04
C ASN A 70 4.45 19.56 -6.55
N SER A 71 3.92 19.18 -5.39
CA SER A 71 2.81 19.89 -4.75
C SER A 71 3.24 21.14 -3.97
N GLY A 72 4.53 21.47 -3.97
CA GLY A 72 5.09 22.57 -3.18
C GLY A 72 5.19 22.24 -1.69
N GLY A 73 5.41 20.98 -1.35
CA GLY A 73 5.59 20.53 0.04
C GLY A 73 4.30 20.36 0.84
N LYS A 74 3.15 20.32 0.18
CA LYS A 74 1.84 20.14 0.84
C LYS A 74 1.70 18.72 1.40
N ALA A 75 0.91 18.59 2.48
CA ALA A 75 0.51 17.29 2.99
C ALA A 75 -0.31 16.52 1.94
N LEU A 76 0.06 15.27 1.69
CA LEU A 76 -0.59 14.41 0.72
C LEU A 76 -1.70 13.58 1.37
N ASN A 77 -2.72 13.22 0.57
CA ASN A 77 -3.72 12.22 0.93
C ASN A 77 -3.55 10.98 0.06
N LEU A 78 -3.23 9.84 0.65
CA LEU A 78 -3.07 8.56 -0.02
C LEU A 78 -4.17 7.60 0.39
N LEU A 79 -4.79 6.95 -0.58
CA LEU A 79 -5.72 5.84 -0.37
C LEU A 79 -5.10 4.52 -0.84
N ASP A 80 -5.11 3.53 0.03
CA ASP A 80 -4.76 2.16 -0.31
C ASP A 80 -6.03 1.30 -0.39
N VAL A 81 -6.43 0.93 -1.61
CA VAL A 81 -7.68 0.22 -1.90
C VAL A 81 -7.46 -1.29 -1.81
N GLY A 82 -8.26 -1.94 -0.96
CA GLY A 82 -8.13 -3.37 -0.71
C GLY A 82 -6.83 -3.69 0.03
N SER A 83 -6.53 -2.91 1.06
CA SER A 83 -5.23 -2.93 1.78
C SER A 83 -4.84 -4.30 2.32
N GLY A 84 -5.79 -5.18 2.61
CA GLY A 84 -5.53 -6.54 3.06
C GLY A 84 -4.71 -6.61 4.34
N ALA A 85 -3.49 -7.09 4.19
CA ALA A 85 -2.50 -7.09 5.27
C ALA A 85 -1.87 -5.71 5.53
N GLY A 86 -2.17 -4.68 4.70
CA GLY A 86 -1.62 -3.33 4.81
C GLY A 86 -0.56 -2.99 3.76
N PHE A 87 -0.58 -3.65 2.60
CA PHE A 87 0.37 -3.41 1.52
C PHE A 87 -0.26 -2.68 0.33
N PRO A 88 0.31 -1.52 -0.05
CA PRO A 88 1.58 -0.93 0.41
C PRO A 88 1.45 0.03 1.60
N GLY A 89 0.25 0.39 2.04
CA GLY A 89 -0.03 1.53 2.89
C GLY A 89 0.69 1.55 4.23
N VAL A 90 0.80 0.42 4.96
CA VAL A 90 1.51 0.36 6.26
C VAL A 90 3.02 0.56 6.08
N VAL A 91 3.62 -0.06 5.05
CA VAL A 91 5.06 0.15 4.77
C VAL A 91 5.33 1.61 4.45
N LEU A 92 4.47 2.24 3.65
CA LEU A 92 4.58 3.66 3.33
C LEU A 92 4.41 4.54 4.57
N SER A 93 3.50 4.20 5.49
CA SER A 93 3.34 4.92 6.76
C SER A 93 4.62 4.87 7.60
N ILE A 94 5.25 3.70 7.73
CA ILE A 94 6.52 3.53 8.47
C ILE A 94 7.64 4.37 7.83
N MET A 95 7.79 4.29 6.50
CA MET A 95 8.89 4.93 5.80
C MET A 95 8.71 6.45 5.64
N ALA A 96 7.49 6.91 5.39
CA ALA A 96 7.18 8.33 5.28
C ALA A 96 7.34 9.06 6.62
N ASP A 97 6.98 8.40 7.73
CA ASP A 97 7.20 8.90 9.09
C ASP A 97 8.70 9.11 9.37
N ALA A 98 9.53 8.11 9.04
CA ALA A 98 10.98 8.19 9.19
C ALA A 98 11.61 9.34 8.38
N GLU A 99 11.06 9.64 7.22
CA GLU A 99 11.52 10.72 6.33
C GLU A 99 10.78 12.05 6.54
N LYS A 100 9.89 12.12 7.54
CA LYS A 100 9.09 13.31 7.89
C LYS A 100 8.28 13.86 6.71
N ILE A 101 7.79 12.99 5.83
CA ILE A 101 6.92 13.38 4.73
C ILE A 101 5.49 13.52 5.27
N PRO A 102 4.87 14.72 5.16
CA PRO A 102 3.50 14.92 5.63
C PRO A 102 2.51 14.21 4.71
N ILE A 103 1.98 13.07 5.16
CA ILE A 103 1.04 12.26 4.40
C ILE A 103 -0.05 11.67 5.29
N ASN A 104 -1.29 11.81 4.85
CA ASN A 104 -2.46 11.16 5.45
C ASN A 104 -2.75 9.88 4.68
N ILE A 105 -2.55 8.72 5.28
CA ILE A 105 -2.79 7.42 4.65
C ILE A 105 -4.11 6.85 5.15
N VAL A 106 -4.98 6.49 4.19
CA VAL A 106 -6.25 5.79 4.44
C VAL A 106 -6.16 4.39 3.87
N LEU A 107 -6.34 3.39 4.72
CA LEU A 107 -6.37 1.98 4.36
C LEU A 107 -7.83 1.52 4.30
N VAL A 108 -8.31 1.12 3.12
CA VAL A 108 -9.67 0.64 2.97
C VAL A 108 -9.71 -0.84 2.63
N ASP A 109 -10.48 -1.60 3.40
CA ASP A 109 -10.79 -3.00 3.10
C ASP A 109 -12.22 -3.33 3.54
N SER A 110 -12.98 -4.01 2.69
CA SER A 110 -14.35 -4.41 3.01
C SER A 110 -14.42 -5.61 3.97
N ASN A 111 -13.31 -6.33 4.15
CA ASN A 111 -13.21 -7.45 5.07
C ASN A 111 -12.92 -6.98 6.51
N ARG A 112 -13.93 -7.12 7.39
CA ARG A 112 -13.83 -6.70 8.78
C ARG A 112 -12.65 -7.31 9.54
N LYS A 113 -12.31 -8.59 9.30
CA LYS A 113 -11.19 -9.25 9.99
C LYS A 113 -9.85 -8.60 9.61
N LYS A 114 -9.68 -8.23 8.33
CA LYS A 114 -8.49 -7.52 7.85
C LYS A 114 -8.42 -6.10 8.42
N SER A 115 -9.54 -5.38 8.45
CA SER A 115 -9.59 -4.05 9.05
C SER A 115 -9.26 -4.07 10.55
N LEU A 116 -9.74 -5.05 11.30
CA LEU A 116 -9.37 -5.23 12.71
C LEU A 116 -7.88 -5.57 12.88
N PHE A 117 -7.31 -6.37 11.98
CA PHE A 117 -5.88 -6.62 11.96
C PHE A 117 -5.10 -5.31 11.73
N LEU A 118 -5.48 -4.50 10.75
CA LEU A 118 -4.84 -3.21 10.47
C LEU A 118 -4.90 -2.27 11.68
N GLU A 119 -6.02 -2.20 12.39
CA GLU A 119 -6.13 -1.42 13.62
C GLU A 119 -5.23 -1.94 14.74
N SER A 120 -5.09 -3.26 14.88
CA SER A 120 -4.21 -3.84 15.90
C SER A 120 -2.74 -3.53 15.64
N ILE A 121 -2.26 -3.69 14.39
CA ILE A 121 -0.87 -3.42 14.05
C ILE A 121 -0.50 -1.94 14.10
N LYS A 122 -1.44 -1.04 13.83
CA LYS A 122 -1.26 0.40 13.98
C LYS A 122 -0.76 0.77 15.37
N LYS A 123 -1.40 0.17 16.39
CA LYS A 123 -1.08 0.38 17.79
C LYS A 123 0.30 -0.16 18.15
N GLU A 124 0.60 -1.39 17.72
CA GLU A 124 1.87 -2.07 17.98
C GLU A 124 3.07 -1.37 17.32
N LEU A 125 2.87 -0.84 16.12
CA LEU A 125 3.93 -0.18 15.35
C LEU A 125 4.10 1.31 15.72
N GLY A 126 3.15 1.91 16.43
CA GLY A 126 3.17 3.34 16.72
C GLY A 126 3.18 4.22 15.48
N VAL A 127 2.45 3.80 14.43
CA VAL A 127 2.36 4.52 13.14
C VAL A 127 1.01 5.18 12.94
N SER A 128 0.94 6.17 12.05
CA SER A 128 -0.27 6.95 11.81
C SER A 128 -0.89 6.64 10.46
N TYR A 129 -2.10 6.06 10.46
CA TYR A 129 -2.99 5.94 9.31
C TYR A 129 -4.44 5.76 9.79
N THR A 130 -5.38 5.90 8.88
CA THR A 130 -6.81 5.67 9.14
C THR A 130 -7.23 4.36 8.49
N VAL A 131 -7.98 3.52 9.21
CA VAL A 131 -8.57 2.29 8.65
C VAL A 131 -10.05 2.52 8.42
N VAL A 132 -10.53 2.16 7.22
CA VAL A 132 -11.92 2.28 6.83
C VAL A 132 -12.46 0.92 6.39
N ASN A 133 -13.35 0.34 7.20
CA ASN A 133 -14.01 -0.93 6.86
C ASN A 133 -15.24 -0.69 6.00
N LYS A 134 -15.02 -0.41 4.72
CA LYS A 134 -16.07 -0.18 3.70
C LYS A 134 -15.59 -0.67 2.34
N ARG A 135 -16.48 -0.71 1.36
CA ARG A 135 -16.09 -0.77 -0.04
C ARG A 135 -15.58 0.60 -0.47
N SER A 136 -14.57 0.65 -1.33
CA SER A 136 -13.92 1.90 -1.75
C SER A 136 -14.87 2.86 -2.48
N GLU A 137 -15.81 2.35 -3.26
CA GLU A 137 -16.85 3.12 -3.94
C GLU A 137 -17.75 3.92 -3.00
N ASN A 138 -17.80 3.56 -1.72
CA ASN A 138 -18.58 4.23 -0.67
C ASN A 138 -17.78 5.29 0.11
N ILE A 139 -16.59 5.64 -0.37
CA ILE A 139 -15.79 6.73 0.19
C ILE A 139 -16.13 8.01 -0.59
N ASN A 140 -16.43 9.08 0.12
CA ASN A 140 -16.73 10.38 -0.47
C ASN A 140 -15.60 11.38 -0.21
N GLN A 141 -14.41 11.08 -0.74
CA GLN A 141 -13.21 11.92 -0.64
C GLN A 141 -12.33 11.66 -1.85
N LYS A 142 -11.60 12.69 -2.30
CA LYS A 142 -10.61 12.57 -3.38
C LYS A 142 -9.19 12.53 -2.81
N PHE A 143 -8.30 11.81 -3.49
CA PHE A 143 -6.94 11.55 -3.02
C PHE A 143 -5.89 12.00 -4.03
N ASP A 144 -4.69 12.33 -3.55
CA ASP A 144 -3.53 12.67 -4.37
C ASP A 144 -2.90 11.43 -4.99
N ILE A 145 -2.82 10.36 -4.18
CA ILE A 145 -2.27 9.08 -4.58
C ILE A 145 -3.28 8.00 -4.23
N ILE A 146 -3.55 7.11 -5.19
CA ILE A 146 -4.40 5.93 -4.97
C ILE A 146 -3.59 4.70 -5.32
N THR A 147 -3.44 3.80 -4.36
CA THR A 147 -2.76 2.52 -4.55
C THR A 147 -3.76 1.38 -4.49
N ALA A 148 -3.50 0.32 -5.25
CA ALA A 148 -4.24 -0.93 -5.13
C ALA A 148 -3.38 -2.11 -5.53
N ARG A 149 -3.51 -3.22 -4.79
CA ARG A 149 -2.79 -4.46 -5.05
C ARG A 149 -3.76 -5.64 -5.10
N ALA A 150 -3.57 -6.50 -6.13
CA ALA A 150 -4.40 -7.70 -6.30
C ALA A 150 -5.92 -7.45 -6.32
N VAL A 151 -6.32 -6.31 -6.88
CA VAL A 151 -7.73 -5.94 -7.10
C VAL A 151 -8.18 -6.35 -8.49
N THR A 152 -9.46 -6.12 -8.80
CA THR A 152 -10.13 -6.41 -10.07
C THR A 152 -9.39 -5.90 -11.33
N SER A 153 -9.92 -6.11 -12.54
CA SER A 153 -9.34 -5.56 -13.77
C SER A 153 -9.20 -4.04 -13.71
N LEU A 154 -8.26 -3.47 -14.48
CA LEU A 154 -8.02 -2.01 -14.51
C LEU A 154 -9.32 -1.25 -14.81
N LYS A 155 -10.07 -1.69 -15.83
CA LYS A 155 -11.34 -1.08 -16.20
C LYS A 155 -12.36 -1.08 -15.07
N SER A 156 -12.55 -2.23 -14.40
CA SER A 156 -13.49 -2.32 -13.27
C SER A 156 -13.01 -1.46 -12.10
N PHE A 157 -11.70 -1.42 -11.85
CA PHE A 157 -11.13 -0.57 -10.81
C PHE A 157 -11.43 0.91 -11.05
N LEU A 158 -11.20 1.40 -12.27
CA LEU A 158 -11.46 2.80 -12.64
C LEU A 158 -12.94 3.14 -12.53
N ASN A 159 -13.83 2.29 -13.03
CA ASN A 159 -15.27 2.51 -12.95
C ASN A 159 -15.78 2.58 -11.49
N LEU A 160 -15.29 1.70 -10.62
CA LEU A 160 -15.73 1.66 -9.21
C LEU A 160 -15.16 2.81 -8.38
N ASN A 161 -14.00 3.35 -8.74
CA ASN A 161 -13.27 4.31 -7.92
C ASN A 161 -13.16 5.70 -8.57
N TYR A 162 -13.93 5.97 -9.61
CA TYR A 162 -13.88 7.25 -10.32
C TYR A 162 -14.12 8.46 -9.39
N ASN A 163 -15.02 8.33 -8.43
CA ASN A 163 -15.33 9.36 -7.45
C ASN A 163 -14.15 9.74 -6.53
N LEU A 164 -13.15 8.85 -6.39
CA LEU A 164 -11.96 9.06 -5.56
C LEU A 164 -10.84 9.81 -6.29
N ILE A 165 -10.95 9.90 -7.62
CA ILE A 165 -9.92 10.42 -8.52
C ILE A 165 -10.17 11.90 -8.77
N ARG A 166 -9.12 12.71 -8.77
CA ARG A 166 -9.08 14.08 -9.31
C ARG A 166 -8.10 14.12 -10.47
N LYS A 167 -8.12 15.20 -11.26
CA LYS A 167 -7.30 15.35 -12.47
C LYS A 167 -5.80 15.07 -12.22
N GLU A 168 -5.30 15.48 -11.07
CA GLU A 168 -3.89 15.37 -10.67
C GLU A 168 -3.57 14.09 -9.88
N SER A 169 -4.55 13.20 -9.68
CA SER A 169 -4.33 11.98 -8.92
C SER A 169 -3.35 11.04 -9.61
N ILE A 170 -2.42 10.48 -8.86
CA ILE A 170 -1.51 9.43 -9.31
C ILE A 170 -2.07 8.06 -8.87
N LEU A 171 -2.34 7.20 -9.84
CA LEU A 171 -2.78 5.83 -9.58
C LEU A 171 -1.60 4.87 -9.70
N VAL A 172 -1.29 4.16 -8.62
CA VAL A 172 -0.22 3.16 -8.58
C VAL A 172 -0.82 1.78 -8.36
N LEU A 173 -1.02 1.07 -9.45
CA LEU A 173 -1.73 -0.20 -9.44
C LEU A 173 -0.76 -1.37 -9.68
N PHE A 174 -0.68 -2.28 -8.72
CA PHE A 174 0.13 -3.48 -8.85
C PHE A 174 -0.60 -4.51 -9.70
N LYS A 175 -0.12 -4.72 -10.91
CA LYS A 175 -0.71 -5.63 -11.88
C LYS A 175 0.18 -6.82 -12.19
N GLY A 176 -0.44 -7.92 -12.62
CA GLY A 176 0.26 -9.13 -13.06
C GLY A 176 0.81 -9.01 -14.49
N ARG A 177 1.23 -10.13 -15.06
CA ARG A 177 1.90 -10.19 -16.38
C ARG A 177 1.08 -9.59 -17.52
N LYS A 178 -0.26 -9.59 -17.43
CA LYS A 178 -1.17 -9.09 -18.46
C LYS A 178 -1.48 -7.59 -18.38
N TRP A 179 -0.71 -6.82 -17.61
CA TRP A 179 -0.98 -5.41 -17.39
C TRP A 179 -1.05 -4.56 -18.67
N LYS A 180 -0.23 -4.88 -19.70
CA LYS A 180 -0.24 -4.16 -20.98
C LYS A 180 -1.56 -4.35 -21.75
N GLU A 181 -2.11 -5.56 -21.71
CA GLU A 181 -3.41 -5.88 -22.31
C GLU A 181 -4.52 -5.10 -21.60
N GLU A 182 -4.54 -5.11 -20.27
CA GLU A 182 -5.51 -4.36 -19.45
C GLU A 182 -5.46 -2.84 -19.71
N VAL A 183 -4.26 -2.26 -19.88
CA VAL A 183 -4.09 -0.84 -20.21
C VAL A 183 -4.66 -0.54 -21.60
N ASN A 184 -4.34 -1.37 -22.60
CA ASN A 184 -4.82 -1.16 -23.97
C ASN A 184 -6.35 -1.29 -24.08
N GLU A 185 -6.96 -2.23 -23.36
CA GLU A 185 -8.41 -2.37 -23.29
C GLU A 185 -9.08 -1.16 -22.60
N SER A 186 -8.44 -0.60 -21.57
CA SER A 186 -8.96 0.54 -20.86
C SER A 186 -8.89 1.83 -21.67
N LYS A 187 -7.82 2.05 -22.45
CA LYS A 187 -7.66 3.23 -23.34
C LYS A 187 -8.71 3.30 -24.45
N LYS A 188 -9.21 2.14 -24.96
CA LYS A 188 -10.22 2.09 -26.03
C LYS A 188 -11.62 2.54 -25.57
N LYS A 189 -11.86 2.73 -24.27
CA LYS A 189 -13.21 2.95 -23.71
C LYS A 189 -13.30 4.06 -22.65
N VAL A 190 -12.22 4.78 -22.39
CA VAL A 190 -12.21 5.94 -21.50
C VAL A 190 -11.68 7.09 -22.32
N GLU A 191 -12.60 7.91 -22.86
CA GLU A 191 -12.29 9.28 -23.27
C GLU A 191 -12.11 10.10 -21.99
N PHE A 192 -10.91 10.64 -21.77
CA PHE A 192 -10.60 11.57 -20.69
C PHE A 192 -10.84 13.00 -21.13
#